data_28c89dce97faff0b182c38288708e37e
#
_entry.id   28c89dce97faff0b182c38288708e37e
#
_cell.length_a   1.000
_cell.length_b   1.000
_cell.length_c   1.000
_cell.angle_alpha   90.00
_cell.angle_beta   90.00
_cell.angle_gamma   90.00
#
_symmetry.space_group_name_H-M   'P 1'
#
loop_
_entity.id
_entity.type
_entity.pdbx_description
1 polymer ?
#
loop_
_entity_poly.entity_id
_entity_poly.type
_entity_poly.pdbx_seq_one_letter_code
_entity_poly.pdbx_strand_id
1 'polypeptide(L)'
;MSNLYQIYLISDATGETLDRIFIAIKAQFKNINYKVHTYSFTRTENQILKILENAEQEKNSIILYSIVDSNLAKYLAKNSDMKKIPCFGVLGDLILSFSKLLNQKASHQPSGQYALDEDYYKRIEAIQFTMNHDDGNLVKEIKQSDIILLGVSRTSKTPTAIFLANKGLKTSNIPLITEDSIPEILKQNPKTSCVVGLNTEPERLVEIRKNRMNSLKENTNKLYTDLEQIKKEVDMAKNTFKKYKWPSIDVTRKSVEETAASIIKIYEIFKENA
;
A
#
# COMPACT_ATOMS: atom_id res chain seq x y z
N MET A 1 -30.57 17.94 -6.46
CA MET A 1 -30.33 16.68 -5.73
C MET A 1 -29.25 15.94 -6.47
N SER A 2 -28.09 15.65 -5.86
CA SER A 2 -27.04 14.89 -6.52
C SER A 2 -27.53 13.43 -6.72
N ASN A 3 -27.41 12.91 -7.93
CA ASN A 3 -27.77 11.53 -8.22
C ASN A 3 -26.89 10.58 -7.39
N LEU A 4 -27.48 9.67 -6.64
CA LEU A 4 -26.79 8.58 -5.98
C LEU A 4 -26.57 7.45 -6.99
N TYR A 5 -25.33 7.04 -7.19
CA TYR A 5 -24.97 5.90 -8.05
C TYR A 5 -24.78 4.64 -7.20
N GLN A 6 -25.28 3.51 -7.68
CA GLN A 6 -25.10 2.20 -7.04
C GLN A 6 -24.02 1.44 -7.80
N ILE A 7 -22.90 1.21 -7.16
CA ILE A 7 -21.72 0.56 -7.77
C ILE A 7 -21.64 -0.88 -7.30
N TYR A 8 -21.77 -1.81 -8.21
CA TYR A 8 -21.71 -3.25 -7.96
C TYR A 8 -20.33 -3.77 -8.36
N LEU A 9 -19.52 -4.17 -7.37
CA LEU A 9 -18.20 -4.77 -7.60
C LEU A 9 -18.31 -6.28 -7.49
N ILE A 10 -18.16 -7.00 -8.61
CA ILE A 10 -18.38 -8.45 -8.69
C ILE A 10 -17.09 -9.17 -9.05
N SER A 11 -16.63 -10.09 -8.18
CA SER A 11 -15.41 -10.86 -8.39
C SER A 11 -15.63 -12.35 -8.12
N ASP A 12 -14.98 -13.23 -8.88
CA ASP A 12 -14.92 -14.67 -8.61
C ASP A 12 -13.82 -15.05 -7.60
N ALA A 13 -13.07 -14.06 -7.10
CA ALA A 13 -12.06 -14.14 -6.06
C ALA A 13 -12.40 -13.20 -4.89
N THR A 14 -11.39 -12.73 -4.13
CA THR A 14 -11.57 -11.83 -2.97
C THR A 14 -12.16 -10.46 -3.33
N GLY A 15 -11.94 -9.98 -4.57
CA GLY A 15 -12.36 -8.65 -5.03
C GLY A 15 -11.35 -7.53 -4.80
N GLU A 16 -10.22 -7.79 -4.14
CA GLU A 16 -9.23 -6.76 -3.77
C GLU A 16 -8.73 -5.95 -4.97
N THR A 17 -8.41 -6.61 -6.08
CA THR A 17 -7.98 -5.93 -7.32
C THR A 17 -9.07 -4.98 -7.83
N LEU A 18 -10.32 -5.43 -7.80
CA LEU A 18 -11.46 -4.65 -8.26
C LEU A 18 -11.72 -3.43 -7.38
N ASP A 19 -11.59 -3.58 -6.06
CA ASP A 19 -11.68 -2.48 -5.11
C ASP A 19 -10.61 -1.41 -5.38
N ARG A 20 -9.36 -1.82 -5.63
CA ARG A 20 -8.25 -0.90 -5.96
C ARG A 20 -8.50 -0.15 -7.27
N ILE A 21 -8.99 -0.84 -8.29
CA ILE A 21 -9.36 -0.22 -9.58
C ILE A 21 -10.48 0.79 -9.36
N PHE A 22 -11.52 0.44 -8.59
CA PHE A 22 -12.61 1.36 -8.31
C PHE A 22 -12.16 2.61 -7.52
N ILE A 23 -11.28 2.46 -6.53
CA ILE A 23 -10.69 3.59 -5.80
C ILE A 23 -9.95 4.53 -6.77
N ALA A 24 -9.18 4.00 -7.71
CA ALA A 24 -8.48 4.78 -8.72
C ALA A 24 -9.44 5.53 -9.67
N ILE A 25 -10.50 4.85 -10.12
CA ILE A 25 -11.57 5.47 -10.94
C ILE A 25 -12.26 6.59 -10.15
N LYS A 26 -12.67 6.31 -8.93
CA LYS A 26 -13.33 7.25 -8.03
C LYS A 26 -12.54 8.55 -7.85
N ALA A 27 -11.23 8.46 -7.72
CA ALA A 27 -10.35 9.61 -7.53
C ALA A 27 -10.37 10.61 -8.71
N GLN A 28 -10.85 10.18 -9.90
CA GLN A 28 -10.94 11.04 -11.09
C GLN A 28 -12.23 11.89 -11.11
N PHE A 29 -13.21 11.59 -10.24
CA PHE A 29 -14.50 12.28 -10.24
C PHE A 29 -14.75 12.96 -8.89
N LYS A 30 -14.98 14.27 -8.93
CA LYS A 30 -15.33 15.07 -7.75
C LYS A 30 -16.86 15.20 -7.63
N ASN A 31 -17.36 15.26 -6.40
CA ASN A 31 -18.76 15.57 -6.08
C ASN A 31 -19.79 14.55 -6.60
N ILE A 32 -19.41 13.26 -6.71
CA ILE A 32 -20.34 12.18 -7.04
C ILE A 32 -20.65 11.39 -5.78
N ASN A 33 -21.96 11.18 -5.52
CA ASN A 33 -22.41 10.31 -4.44
C ASN A 33 -22.60 8.90 -4.99
N TYR A 34 -21.97 7.91 -4.31
CA TYR A 34 -22.15 6.50 -4.65
C TYR A 34 -22.23 5.63 -3.40
N LYS A 35 -22.98 4.55 -3.56
CA LYS A 35 -23.03 3.44 -2.63
C LYS A 35 -22.39 2.23 -3.30
N VAL A 36 -21.46 1.57 -2.61
CA VAL A 36 -20.72 0.41 -3.13
C VAL A 36 -21.31 -0.86 -2.57
N HIS A 37 -21.54 -1.84 -3.45
CA HIS A 37 -21.99 -3.19 -3.14
C HIS A 37 -20.92 -4.17 -3.63
N THR A 38 -20.26 -4.89 -2.72
CA THR A 38 -19.18 -5.82 -3.05
C THR A 38 -19.66 -7.26 -2.98
N TYR A 39 -19.40 -8.01 -4.05
CA TYR A 39 -19.74 -9.43 -4.18
C TYR A 39 -18.48 -10.22 -4.52
N SER A 40 -17.85 -10.78 -3.50
CA SER A 40 -16.69 -11.66 -3.62
C SER A 40 -17.13 -13.10 -3.85
N PHE A 41 -16.26 -13.92 -4.44
CA PHE A 41 -16.49 -15.34 -4.69
C PHE A 41 -17.77 -15.65 -5.47
N THR A 42 -18.14 -14.78 -6.42
CA THR A 42 -19.28 -14.97 -7.33
C THR A 42 -18.87 -15.97 -8.41
N ARG A 43 -19.28 -17.22 -8.27
CA ARG A 43 -18.84 -18.36 -9.10
C ARG A 43 -19.96 -19.14 -9.75
N THR A 44 -21.20 -18.68 -9.63
CA THR A 44 -22.39 -19.34 -10.19
C THR A 44 -23.32 -18.35 -10.88
N GLU A 45 -24.04 -18.83 -11.91
CA GLU A 45 -25.05 -18.03 -12.60
C GLU A 45 -26.17 -17.57 -11.67
N ASN A 46 -26.56 -18.40 -10.70
CA ASN A 46 -27.60 -18.05 -9.73
C ASN A 46 -27.19 -16.87 -8.83
N GLN A 47 -25.90 -16.77 -8.45
CA GLN A 47 -25.39 -15.61 -7.72
C GLN A 47 -25.47 -14.36 -8.59
N ILE A 48 -25.08 -14.46 -9.87
CA ILE A 48 -25.18 -13.36 -10.84
C ILE A 48 -26.61 -12.87 -10.98
N LEU A 49 -27.56 -13.77 -11.16
CA LEU A 49 -28.98 -13.40 -11.32
C LEU A 49 -29.49 -12.61 -10.13
N LYS A 50 -29.22 -13.04 -8.89
CA LYS A 50 -29.61 -12.32 -7.68
C LYS A 50 -28.99 -10.94 -7.60
N ILE A 51 -27.73 -10.79 -8.00
CA ILE A 51 -27.05 -9.49 -8.02
C ILE A 51 -27.71 -8.56 -9.06
N LEU A 52 -28.01 -9.09 -10.24
CA LEU A 52 -28.67 -8.32 -11.30
C LEU A 52 -30.10 -7.92 -10.95
N GLU A 53 -30.85 -8.76 -10.24
CA GLU A 53 -32.19 -8.43 -9.70
C GLU A 53 -32.09 -7.25 -8.73
N ASN A 54 -31.13 -7.26 -7.81
CA ASN A 54 -30.88 -6.14 -6.90
C ASN A 54 -30.48 -4.86 -7.65
N ALA A 55 -29.58 -4.99 -8.65
CA ALA A 55 -29.11 -3.86 -9.43
C ALA A 55 -30.21 -3.24 -10.31
N GLU A 56 -31.17 -4.03 -10.79
CA GLU A 56 -32.32 -3.58 -11.59
C GLU A 56 -33.34 -2.77 -10.77
N GLN A 57 -33.47 -3.09 -9.47
CA GLN A 57 -34.40 -2.38 -8.57
C GLN A 57 -33.89 -0.97 -8.20
N GLU A 58 -32.61 -0.74 -8.33
CA GLU A 58 -31.98 0.53 -7.97
C GLU A 58 -31.76 1.42 -9.21
N LYS A 59 -31.91 2.73 -9.03
CA LYS A 59 -31.60 3.70 -10.10
C LYS A 59 -30.09 3.94 -10.18
N ASN A 60 -29.60 4.21 -11.40
CA ASN A 60 -28.20 4.55 -11.66
C ASN A 60 -27.20 3.45 -11.22
N SER A 61 -27.56 2.18 -11.44
CA SER A 61 -26.69 1.04 -11.17
C SER A 61 -25.58 0.92 -12.22
N ILE A 62 -24.35 0.66 -11.77
CA ILE A 62 -23.18 0.41 -12.62
C ILE A 62 -22.48 -0.83 -12.07
N ILE A 63 -22.13 -1.76 -12.94
CA ILE A 63 -21.42 -2.98 -12.60
C ILE A 63 -19.96 -2.89 -13.07
N LEU A 64 -19.03 -3.15 -12.16
CA LEU A 64 -17.64 -3.48 -12.47
C LEU A 64 -17.39 -4.93 -12.07
N TYR A 65 -16.70 -5.71 -12.93
CA TYR A 65 -16.40 -7.08 -12.56
C TYR A 65 -14.98 -7.53 -12.95
N SER A 66 -14.44 -8.46 -12.15
CA SER A 66 -13.14 -9.11 -12.37
C SER A 66 -13.28 -10.64 -12.39
N ILE A 67 -14.29 -11.15 -13.11
CA ILE A 67 -14.52 -12.57 -13.31
C ILE A 67 -13.59 -13.07 -14.40
N VAL A 68 -12.76 -14.09 -14.09
CA VAL A 68 -11.81 -14.70 -15.05
C VAL A 68 -12.39 -15.89 -15.78
N ASP A 69 -13.41 -16.55 -15.23
CA ASP A 69 -14.18 -17.57 -15.96
C ASP A 69 -14.92 -16.93 -17.13
N SER A 70 -14.56 -17.33 -18.35
CA SER A 70 -15.05 -16.71 -19.57
C SER A 70 -16.55 -16.96 -19.83
N ASN A 71 -17.10 -18.08 -19.36
CA ASN A 71 -18.52 -18.40 -19.53
C ASN A 71 -19.36 -17.55 -18.58
N LEU A 72 -18.92 -17.48 -17.33
CA LEU A 72 -19.58 -16.69 -16.29
C LEU A 72 -19.53 -15.19 -16.59
N ALA A 73 -18.38 -14.68 -17.10
CA ALA A 73 -18.22 -13.30 -17.53
C ALA A 73 -19.17 -12.95 -18.69
N LYS A 74 -19.27 -13.82 -19.70
CA LYS A 74 -20.22 -13.66 -20.81
C LYS A 74 -21.66 -13.69 -20.33
N TYR A 75 -21.98 -14.58 -19.39
CA TYR A 75 -23.31 -14.67 -18.80
C TYR A 75 -23.69 -13.38 -18.10
N LEU A 76 -22.79 -12.83 -17.26
CA LEU A 76 -23.00 -11.55 -16.59
C LEU A 76 -23.20 -10.42 -17.60
N ALA A 77 -22.29 -10.26 -18.55
CA ALA A 77 -22.36 -9.19 -19.56
C ALA A 77 -23.67 -9.24 -20.37
N LYS A 78 -24.06 -10.43 -20.87
CA LYS A 78 -25.31 -10.62 -21.65
C LYS A 78 -26.55 -10.26 -20.82
N ASN A 79 -26.65 -10.73 -19.58
CA ASN A 79 -27.83 -10.47 -18.76
C ASN A 79 -27.88 -9.02 -18.27
N SER A 80 -26.72 -8.37 -18.04
CA SER A 80 -26.65 -6.93 -17.73
C SER A 80 -27.14 -6.09 -18.93
N ASP A 81 -26.74 -6.43 -20.15
CA ASP A 81 -27.19 -5.74 -21.39
C ASP A 81 -28.70 -5.85 -21.57
N MET A 82 -29.28 -7.05 -21.40
CA MET A 82 -30.74 -7.24 -21.45
C MET A 82 -31.50 -6.37 -20.44
N LYS A 83 -30.91 -6.13 -19.27
CA LYS A 83 -31.46 -5.27 -18.20
C LYS A 83 -31.07 -3.80 -18.37
N LYS A 84 -30.30 -3.44 -19.42
CA LYS A 84 -29.78 -2.09 -19.68
C LYS A 84 -28.95 -1.53 -18.49
N ILE A 85 -28.22 -2.39 -17.80
CA ILE A 85 -27.33 -1.99 -16.69
C ILE A 85 -25.91 -1.89 -17.26
N PRO A 86 -25.25 -0.70 -17.19
CA PRO A 86 -23.85 -0.56 -17.60
C PRO A 86 -22.95 -1.55 -16.86
N CYS A 87 -22.18 -2.36 -17.62
CA CYS A 87 -21.38 -3.45 -17.07
C CYS A 87 -19.99 -3.49 -17.72
N PHE A 88 -18.96 -3.38 -16.91
CA PHE A 88 -17.57 -3.25 -17.35
C PHE A 88 -16.68 -4.36 -16.76
N GLY A 89 -16.10 -5.18 -17.64
CA GLY A 89 -15.11 -6.18 -17.27
C GLY A 89 -13.70 -5.57 -17.26
N VAL A 90 -12.97 -5.75 -16.17
CA VAL A 90 -11.64 -5.12 -16.04
C VAL A 90 -10.47 -6.02 -16.46
N LEU A 91 -10.65 -7.35 -16.54
CA LEU A 91 -9.60 -8.31 -16.86
C LEU A 91 -9.77 -9.04 -18.18
N GLY A 92 -11.00 -9.23 -18.65
CA GLY A 92 -11.31 -10.11 -19.78
C GLY A 92 -10.52 -9.80 -21.05
N ASP A 93 -10.58 -8.56 -21.52
CA ASP A 93 -9.90 -8.13 -22.74
C ASP A 93 -8.37 -8.15 -22.60
N LEU A 94 -7.85 -7.84 -21.42
CA LEU A 94 -6.42 -7.94 -21.12
C LEU A 94 -5.95 -9.39 -21.18
N ILE A 95 -6.66 -10.31 -20.53
CA ILE A 95 -6.33 -11.74 -20.55
C ILE A 95 -6.33 -12.28 -21.99
N LEU A 96 -7.33 -11.92 -22.78
CA LEU A 96 -7.41 -12.31 -24.20
C LEU A 96 -6.24 -11.74 -25.03
N SER A 97 -5.88 -10.49 -24.79
CA SER A 97 -4.77 -9.84 -25.49
C SER A 97 -3.43 -10.48 -25.12
N PHE A 98 -3.19 -10.75 -23.85
CA PHE A 98 -2.01 -11.46 -23.37
C PHE A 98 -1.93 -12.90 -23.90
N SER A 99 -3.06 -13.62 -23.92
CA SER A 99 -3.13 -14.97 -24.50
C SER A 99 -2.67 -15.01 -25.95
N LYS A 100 -3.08 -14.02 -26.75
CA LYS A 100 -2.66 -13.89 -28.15
C LYS A 100 -1.17 -13.53 -28.28
N LEU A 101 -0.69 -12.55 -27.52
CA LEU A 101 0.72 -12.10 -27.56
C LEU A 101 1.69 -13.18 -27.10
N LEU A 102 1.34 -13.91 -26.05
CA LEU A 102 2.17 -14.97 -25.49
C LEU A 102 2.01 -16.31 -26.22
N ASN A 103 1.06 -16.39 -27.16
CA ASN A 103 0.67 -17.65 -27.83
C ASN A 103 0.38 -18.80 -26.82
N GLN A 104 -0.28 -18.45 -25.70
CA GLN A 104 -0.62 -19.37 -24.62
C GLN A 104 -2.09 -19.22 -24.24
N LYS A 105 -2.72 -20.34 -23.90
CA LYS A 105 -4.09 -20.32 -23.37
C LYS A 105 -4.07 -19.86 -21.91
N ALA A 106 -4.92 -18.89 -21.58
CA ALA A 106 -5.14 -18.51 -20.18
C ALA A 106 -5.78 -19.67 -19.40
N SER A 107 -5.41 -19.83 -18.15
CA SER A 107 -5.96 -20.89 -17.27
C SER A 107 -7.41 -20.60 -16.85
N HIS A 108 -7.82 -19.35 -16.85
CA HIS A 108 -9.12 -18.87 -16.36
C HIS A 108 -9.46 -19.35 -14.94
N GLN A 109 -8.43 -19.63 -14.14
CA GLN A 109 -8.59 -20.11 -12.77
C GLN A 109 -8.78 -18.95 -11.79
N PRO A 110 -9.94 -18.87 -11.11
CA PRO A 110 -10.16 -17.86 -10.07
C PRO A 110 -9.14 -17.97 -8.93
N SER A 111 -8.73 -16.85 -8.38
CA SER A 111 -7.77 -16.76 -7.26
C SER A 111 -6.35 -17.27 -7.57
N GLY A 112 -5.97 -17.46 -8.84
CA GLY A 112 -4.62 -17.93 -9.22
C GLY A 112 -3.48 -17.04 -8.69
N GLN A 113 -3.75 -15.76 -8.43
CA GLN A 113 -2.80 -14.81 -7.85
C GLN A 113 -2.50 -15.05 -6.34
N TYR A 114 -3.25 -15.94 -5.67
CA TYR A 114 -3.08 -16.27 -4.26
C TYR A 114 -2.48 -17.66 -4.07
N ALA A 115 -1.74 -18.15 -5.04
CA ALA A 115 -0.98 -19.39 -4.87
C ALA A 115 0.00 -19.24 -3.68
N LEU A 116 0.13 -20.31 -2.88
CA LEU A 116 1.11 -20.40 -1.80
C LEU A 116 2.47 -20.77 -2.40
N ASP A 117 3.06 -19.81 -3.11
CA ASP A 117 4.36 -19.91 -3.77
C ASP A 117 5.50 -19.38 -2.87
N GLU A 118 6.73 -19.43 -3.37
CA GLU A 118 7.89 -18.88 -2.67
C GLU A 118 7.73 -17.39 -2.35
N ASP A 119 7.09 -16.61 -3.21
CA ASP A 119 6.90 -15.18 -3.01
C ASP A 119 5.89 -14.91 -1.90
N TYR A 120 4.90 -15.79 -1.72
CA TYR A 120 4.02 -15.74 -0.56
C TYR A 120 4.80 -15.94 0.75
N TYR A 121 5.63 -16.99 0.83
CA TYR A 121 6.42 -17.26 2.05
C TYR A 121 7.45 -16.17 2.32
N LYS A 122 8.12 -15.63 1.30
CA LYS A 122 9.02 -14.46 1.43
C LYS A 122 8.30 -13.25 2.01
N ARG A 123 7.05 -12.98 1.58
CA ARG A 123 6.26 -11.88 2.15
C ARG A 123 5.93 -12.09 3.62
N ILE A 124 5.50 -13.30 3.99
CA ILE A 124 5.20 -13.62 5.40
C ILE A 124 6.45 -13.47 6.27
N GLU A 125 7.60 -13.97 5.81
CA GLU A 125 8.87 -13.83 6.50
C GLU A 125 9.27 -12.36 6.65
N ALA A 126 9.15 -11.56 5.59
CA ALA A 126 9.45 -10.12 5.63
C ALA A 126 8.54 -9.36 6.59
N ILE A 127 7.24 -9.68 6.63
CA ILE A 127 6.29 -9.08 7.57
C ILE A 127 6.67 -9.43 9.01
N GLN A 128 6.93 -10.70 9.30
CA GLN A 128 7.31 -11.14 10.63
C GLN A 128 8.63 -10.51 11.08
N PHE A 129 9.63 -10.49 10.20
CA PHE A 129 10.90 -9.80 10.44
C PHE A 129 10.67 -8.33 10.78
N THR A 130 9.91 -7.62 9.95
CA THR A 130 9.68 -6.17 10.10
C THR A 130 8.93 -5.85 11.41
N MET A 131 7.95 -6.65 11.80
CA MET A 131 7.25 -6.47 13.08
C MET A 131 8.17 -6.64 14.28
N ASN A 132 9.13 -7.57 14.21
CA ASN A 132 10.11 -7.81 15.26
C ASN A 132 11.20 -6.73 15.34
N HIS A 133 11.44 -5.99 14.23
CA HIS A 133 12.48 -4.97 14.10
C HIS A 133 11.89 -3.54 14.03
N ASP A 134 10.71 -3.33 14.57
CA ASP A 134 10.10 -2.00 14.68
C ASP A 134 10.63 -1.27 15.93
N ASP A 135 10.71 0.06 15.82
CA ASP A 135 11.15 0.97 16.88
C ASP A 135 12.52 0.63 17.53
N GLY A 136 13.45 0.08 16.73
CA GLY A 136 14.82 -0.21 17.16
C GLY A 136 14.97 -1.50 17.95
N ASN A 137 13.99 -2.39 17.90
CA ASN A 137 14.10 -3.73 18.48
C ASN A 137 15.08 -4.62 17.69
N LEU A 138 15.65 -5.62 18.36
CA LEU A 138 16.52 -6.66 17.78
C LEU A 138 17.67 -6.13 16.90
N VAL A 139 18.32 -5.05 17.30
CA VAL A 139 19.44 -4.40 16.58
C VAL A 139 20.54 -5.39 16.15
N LYS A 140 20.74 -6.49 16.89
CA LYS A 140 21.75 -7.49 16.55
C LYS A 140 21.53 -8.19 15.21
N GLU A 141 20.27 -8.28 14.78
CA GLU A 141 19.86 -8.94 13.52
C GLU A 141 19.69 -7.96 12.37
N ILE A 142 19.98 -6.69 12.58
CA ILE A 142 19.75 -5.60 11.60
C ILE A 142 20.45 -5.84 10.25
N LYS A 143 21.52 -6.64 10.23
CA LYS A 143 22.22 -7.04 9.00
C LYS A 143 21.36 -7.89 8.06
N GLN A 144 20.31 -8.51 8.57
CA GLN A 144 19.39 -9.31 7.77
C GLN A 144 18.32 -8.45 7.08
N SER A 145 18.30 -7.14 7.37
CA SER A 145 17.38 -6.21 6.71
C SER A 145 17.79 -5.95 5.27
N ASP A 146 16.84 -6.01 4.36
CA ASP A 146 16.98 -5.48 3.01
C ASP A 146 17.09 -3.94 3.05
N ILE A 147 16.26 -3.32 3.90
CA ILE A 147 16.15 -1.86 4.03
C ILE A 147 16.09 -1.47 5.51
N ILE A 148 16.80 -0.40 5.86
CA ILE A 148 16.79 0.17 7.20
C ILE A 148 16.27 1.60 7.12
N LEU A 149 15.14 1.88 7.78
CA LEU A 149 14.54 3.20 7.83
C LEU A 149 15.00 3.96 9.08
N LEU A 150 15.55 5.14 8.89
CA LEU A 150 15.92 6.07 9.95
C LEU A 150 15.08 7.34 9.86
N GLY A 151 14.72 7.91 10.99
CA GLY A 151 14.04 9.20 11.01
C GLY A 151 13.49 9.54 12.38
N VAL A 152 13.21 10.82 12.61
CA VAL A 152 12.60 11.29 13.85
C VAL A 152 11.20 10.71 14.05
N SER A 153 10.68 10.79 15.26
CA SER A 153 9.34 10.27 15.57
C SER A 153 8.27 10.92 14.66
N ARG A 154 7.35 10.09 14.13
CA ARG A 154 6.22 10.49 13.26
C ARG A 154 6.57 10.88 11.81
N THR A 155 7.65 10.34 11.27
CA THR A 155 7.97 10.43 9.83
C THR A 155 7.45 9.22 9.03
N SER A 156 6.38 8.59 9.46
CA SER A 156 5.73 7.44 8.79
C SER A 156 6.62 6.20 8.59
N LYS A 157 7.68 6.02 9.40
CA LYS A 157 8.58 4.85 9.29
C LYS A 157 7.85 3.52 9.39
N THR A 158 7.13 3.29 10.49
CA THR A 158 6.40 2.03 10.74
C THR A 158 5.41 1.66 9.62
N PRO A 159 4.47 2.54 9.19
CA PRO A 159 3.57 2.19 8.08
C PRO A 159 4.31 1.96 6.76
N THR A 160 5.39 2.68 6.50
CA THR A 160 6.22 2.46 5.31
C THR A 160 6.96 1.13 5.38
N ALA A 161 7.51 0.77 6.54
CA ALA A 161 8.17 -0.52 6.76
C ALA A 161 7.20 -1.69 6.52
N ILE A 162 5.98 -1.61 7.06
CA ILE A 162 4.93 -2.62 6.84
C ILE A 162 4.56 -2.72 5.36
N PHE A 163 4.46 -1.59 4.65
CA PHE A 163 4.18 -1.59 3.22
C PHE A 163 5.28 -2.27 2.41
N LEU A 164 6.56 -1.99 2.72
CA LEU A 164 7.71 -2.63 2.09
C LEU A 164 7.76 -4.14 2.40
N ALA A 165 7.44 -4.54 3.63
CA ALA A 165 7.34 -5.94 4.03
C ALA A 165 6.27 -6.70 3.22
N ASN A 166 5.13 -6.08 2.92
CA ASN A 166 4.11 -6.63 2.02
C ASN A 166 4.60 -6.80 0.57
N LYS A 167 5.73 -6.19 0.21
CA LYS A 167 6.45 -6.39 -1.06
C LYS A 167 7.57 -7.44 -0.94
N GLY A 168 7.69 -8.12 0.20
CA GLY A 168 8.70 -9.14 0.46
C GLY A 168 10.06 -8.58 0.92
N LEU A 169 10.14 -7.30 1.30
CA LEU A 169 11.39 -6.65 1.72
C LEU A 169 11.48 -6.58 3.25
N LYS A 170 12.45 -7.26 3.83
CA LYS A 170 12.75 -7.22 5.27
C LYS A 170 13.18 -5.81 5.65
N THR A 171 12.38 -5.11 6.44
CA THR A 171 12.60 -3.71 6.73
C THR A 171 12.73 -3.48 8.24
N SER A 172 13.85 -2.90 8.68
CA SER A 172 14.02 -2.44 10.06
C SER A 172 13.70 -0.95 10.17
N ASN A 173 13.11 -0.56 11.29
CA ASN A 173 12.75 0.82 11.60
C ASN A 173 13.46 1.26 12.87
N ILE A 174 14.31 2.29 12.77
CA ILE A 174 15.07 2.84 13.90
C ILE A 174 14.66 4.29 14.12
N PRO A 175 14.12 4.63 15.29
CA PRO A 175 13.85 6.02 15.66
C PRO A 175 15.18 6.76 15.90
N LEU A 176 15.37 7.88 15.21
CA LEU A 176 16.52 8.75 15.38
C LEU A 176 16.21 9.80 16.45
N ILE A 177 16.61 9.54 17.69
CA ILE A 177 16.44 10.44 18.84
C ILE A 177 17.71 11.28 19.01
N THR A 178 18.86 10.63 19.00
CA THR A 178 20.20 11.20 19.01
C THR A 178 21.08 10.42 18.05
N GLU A 179 22.30 10.89 17.76
CA GLU A 179 23.23 10.12 16.93
C GLU A 179 23.61 8.78 17.58
N ASP A 180 23.57 8.70 18.93
CA ASP A 180 23.88 7.47 19.68
C ASP A 180 22.77 6.41 19.54
N SER A 181 21.56 6.78 19.12
CA SER A 181 20.51 5.82 18.82
C SER A 181 20.77 4.97 17.57
N ILE A 182 21.77 5.36 16.76
CA ILE A 182 22.17 4.61 15.56
C ILE A 182 23.09 3.46 15.99
N PRO A 183 22.77 2.21 15.59
CA PRO A 183 23.62 1.07 15.85
C PRO A 183 25.05 1.26 15.34
N GLU A 184 26.05 0.95 16.15
CA GLU A 184 27.47 1.11 15.81
C GLU A 184 27.84 0.40 14.48
N ILE A 185 27.21 -0.73 14.21
CA ILE A 185 27.44 -1.49 12.99
C ILE A 185 27.13 -0.69 11.71
N LEU A 186 26.13 0.21 11.77
CA LEU A 186 25.76 1.08 10.63
C LEU A 186 26.73 2.27 10.52
N LYS A 187 27.26 2.76 11.64
CA LYS A 187 28.24 3.84 11.67
C LYS A 187 29.59 3.40 11.11
N GLN A 188 30.03 2.18 11.48
CA GLN A 188 31.31 1.63 11.04
C GLN A 188 31.31 1.24 9.56
N ASN A 189 30.19 0.72 9.06
CA ASN A 189 30.06 0.27 7.68
C ASN A 189 28.78 0.83 7.03
N PRO A 190 28.72 2.15 6.76
CA PRO A 190 27.48 2.79 6.32
C PRO A 190 27.00 2.37 4.92
N LYS A 191 27.84 1.64 4.16
CA LYS A 191 27.53 1.17 2.80
C LYS A 191 27.13 -0.30 2.71
N THR A 192 27.15 -1.06 3.80
CA THR A 192 26.84 -2.51 3.78
C THR A 192 25.35 -2.83 3.84
N SER A 193 24.53 -1.85 4.18
CA SER A 193 23.09 -1.99 4.28
C SER A 193 22.40 -0.82 3.59
N CYS A 194 21.27 -1.05 2.95
CA CYS A 194 20.47 0.01 2.36
C CYS A 194 19.78 0.82 3.45
N VAL A 195 20.42 1.89 3.90
CA VAL A 195 19.87 2.81 4.90
C VAL A 195 19.21 3.99 4.20
N VAL A 196 17.96 4.29 4.56
CA VAL A 196 17.19 5.42 4.00
C VAL A 196 16.66 6.30 5.13
N GLY A 197 17.01 7.59 5.10
CA GLY A 197 16.49 8.59 5.99
C GLY A 197 15.12 9.10 5.58
N LEU A 198 14.19 9.25 6.53
CA LEU A 198 12.91 9.90 6.30
C LEU A 198 12.88 11.25 7.01
N ASN A 199 12.66 12.31 6.24
CA ASN A 199 12.54 13.69 6.73
C ASN A 199 11.12 14.20 6.54
N THR A 200 10.76 15.24 7.29
CA THR A 200 9.55 16.02 7.04
C THR A 200 9.75 17.46 7.54
N GLU A 201 8.92 18.38 7.08
CA GLU A 201 8.91 19.78 7.57
C GLU A 201 8.55 19.81 9.06
N PRO A 202 9.27 20.63 9.89
CA PRO A 202 9.01 20.73 11.33
C PRO A 202 7.57 21.10 11.67
N GLU A 203 7.00 22.04 10.94
CA GLU A 203 5.62 22.53 11.12
C GLU A 203 4.61 21.39 10.95
N ARG A 204 4.83 20.54 9.94
CA ARG A 204 3.99 19.34 9.71
C ARG A 204 4.13 18.32 10.84
N LEU A 205 5.32 18.14 11.39
CA LEU A 205 5.53 17.27 12.55
C LEU A 205 4.77 17.75 13.79
N VAL A 206 4.76 19.07 14.05
CA VAL A 206 3.98 19.66 15.15
C VAL A 206 2.51 19.26 15.03
N GLU A 207 1.91 19.38 13.83
CA GLU A 207 0.51 19.02 13.59
C GLU A 207 0.25 17.54 13.86
N ILE A 208 1.09 16.67 13.28
CA ILE A 208 0.95 15.21 13.42
C ILE A 208 1.11 14.79 14.87
N ARG A 209 2.10 15.34 15.59
CA ARG A 209 2.35 15.02 16.99
C ARG A 209 1.22 15.52 17.90
N LYS A 210 0.67 16.72 17.67
CA LYS A 210 -0.51 17.23 18.37
C LYS A 210 -1.73 16.33 18.17
N ASN A 211 -2.01 15.94 16.92
CA ASN A 211 -3.13 15.05 16.62
C ASN A 211 -2.97 13.68 17.32
N ARG A 212 -1.75 13.15 17.42
CA ARG A 212 -1.45 11.91 18.13
C ARG A 212 -1.70 12.04 19.63
N MET A 213 -1.23 13.11 20.26
CA MET A 213 -1.45 13.37 21.68
C MET A 213 -2.94 13.50 22.00
N ASN A 214 -3.69 14.24 21.17
CA ASN A 214 -5.14 14.37 21.31
C ASN A 214 -5.85 13.00 21.23
N SER A 215 -5.42 12.13 20.31
CA SER A 215 -6.01 10.79 20.17
C SER A 215 -5.72 9.87 21.35
N LEU A 216 -4.56 10.05 22.02
CA LEU A 216 -4.17 9.28 23.21
C LEU A 216 -4.66 9.89 24.53
N LYS A 217 -5.30 11.07 24.48
CA LYS A 217 -5.72 11.84 25.67
C LYS A 217 -4.54 12.16 26.63
N GLU A 218 -3.33 12.24 26.09
CA GLU A 218 -2.11 12.58 26.84
C GLU A 218 -1.80 14.06 26.68
N ASN A 219 -1.87 14.82 27.77
CA ASN A 219 -1.63 16.28 27.74
C ASN A 219 -0.27 16.71 28.34
N THR A 220 0.63 15.79 28.66
CA THR A 220 1.74 16.05 29.59
C THR A 220 3.06 16.44 28.94
N ASN A 221 3.31 16.20 27.65
CA ASN A 221 4.63 16.45 27.08
C ASN A 221 4.65 17.64 26.09
N LYS A 222 4.76 18.86 26.63
CA LYS A 222 4.85 20.10 25.84
C LYS A 222 6.08 20.12 24.90
N LEU A 223 7.19 19.50 25.30
CA LEU A 223 8.43 19.46 24.51
C LEU A 223 8.26 18.63 23.22
N TYR A 224 7.42 17.59 23.24
CA TYR A 224 7.15 16.72 22.11
C TYR A 224 6.50 17.44 20.92
N THR A 225 5.80 18.55 21.18
CA THR A 225 5.10 19.36 20.16
C THR A 225 5.70 20.76 20.02
N ASP A 226 6.81 21.03 20.70
CA ASP A 226 7.53 22.31 20.61
C ASP A 226 8.23 22.43 19.26
N LEU A 227 7.96 23.53 18.53
CA LEU A 227 8.48 23.74 17.19
C LEU A 227 10.01 23.86 17.15
N GLU A 228 10.60 24.58 18.12
CA GLU A 228 12.05 24.78 18.15
C GLU A 228 12.80 23.48 18.48
N GLN A 229 12.23 22.68 19.36
CA GLN A 229 12.78 21.36 19.64
C GLN A 229 12.67 20.43 18.42
N ILE A 230 11.53 20.44 17.73
CA ILE A 230 11.31 19.64 16.51
C ILE A 230 12.27 20.08 15.38
N LYS A 231 12.52 21.39 15.21
CA LYS A 231 13.53 21.88 14.26
C LYS A 231 14.90 21.29 14.53
N LYS A 232 15.34 21.33 15.81
CA LYS A 232 16.62 20.71 16.21
C LYS A 232 16.70 19.21 15.91
N GLU A 233 15.63 18.46 16.19
CA GLU A 233 15.55 17.04 15.86
C GLU A 233 15.67 16.79 14.35
N VAL A 234 14.93 17.55 13.53
CA VAL A 234 14.94 17.40 12.06
C VAL A 234 16.30 17.79 11.47
N ASP A 235 16.91 18.87 11.96
CA ASP A 235 18.22 19.32 11.49
C ASP A 235 19.32 18.32 11.89
N MET A 236 19.28 17.79 13.10
CA MET A 236 20.17 16.71 13.53
C MET A 236 20.04 15.49 12.62
N ALA A 237 18.80 15.07 12.30
CA ALA A 237 18.57 13.94 11.41
C ALA A 237 19.14 14.19 10.01
N LYS A 238 18.87 15.37 9.42
CA LYS A 238 19.41 15.76 8.09
C LYS A 238 20.94 15.78 8.09
N ASN A 239 21.57 16.30 9.13
CA ASN A 239 23.03 16.35 9.26
C ASN A 239 23.62 14.94 9.40
N THR A 240 22.95 14.06 10.13
CA THR A 240 23.32 12.64 10.28
C THR A 240 23.29 11.93 8.93
N PHE A 241 22.21 12.08 8.15
CA PHE A 241 22.12 11.46 6.84
C PHE A 241 23.22 11.96 5.89
N LYS A 242 23.53 13.26 5.90
CA LYS A 242 24.65 13.82 5.15
C LYS A 242 26.01 13.27 5.58
N LYS A 243 26.23 13.18 6.90
CA LYS A 243 27.49 12.67 7.50
C LYS A 243 27.82 11.26 7.02
N TYR A 244 26.82 10.38 7.04
CA TYR A 244 26.98 8.97 6.63
C TYR A 244 26.70 8.73 5.13
N LYS A 245 26.35 9.78 4.37
CA LYS A 245 26.01 9.71 2.93
C LYS A 245 24.82 8.78 2.66
N TRP A 246 23.90 8.69 3.58
CA TRP A 246 22.67 7.94 3.40
C TRP A 246 21.64 8.76 2.61
N PRO A 247 21.00 8.17 1.60
CA PRO A 247 19.90 8.83 0.89
C PRO A 247 18.77 9.17 1.84
N SER A 248 18.10 10.28 1.60
CA SER A 248 16.97 10.69 2.41
C SER A 248 15.80 11.18 1.55
N ILE A 249 14.59 10.94 2.03
CA ILE A 249 13.32 11.26 1.36
C ILE A 249 12.53 12.23 2.24
N ASP A 250 12.06 13.32 1.63
CA ASP A 250 11.08 14.20 2.26
C ASP A 250 9.68 13.58 2.10
N VAL A 251 9.03 13.29 3.24
CA VAL A 251 7.70 12.66 3.29
C VAL A 251 6.57 13.64 3.63
N THR A 252 6.84 14.95 3.68
CA THR A 252 5.90 15.99 4.13
C THR A 252 4.54 15.90 3.44
N ARG A 253 4.53 15.63 2.13
CA ARG A 253 3.32 15.59 1.30
C ARG A 253 3.18 14.29 0.52
N LYS A 254 3.88 13.23 0.95
CA LYS A 254 3.84 11.92 0.29
C LYS A 254 2.97 10.95 1.05
N SER A 255 2.25 10.12 0.31
CA SER A 255 1.62 8.93 0.85
C SER A 255 2.67 7.88 1.26
N VAL A 256 2.24 6.87 2.01
CA VAL A 256 3.08 5.72 2.37
C VAL A 256 3.54 4.99 1.11
N GLU A 257 2.64 4.83 0.14
CA GLU A 257 2.88 4.16 -1.13
C GLU A 257 3.91 4.89 -1.98
N GLU A 258 3.82 6.23 -2.09
CA GLU A 258 4.79 7.05 -2.83
C GLU A 258 6.17 7.04 -2.17
N THR A 259 6.19 7.07 -0.84
CA THR A 259 7.41 6.95 -0.04
C THR A 259 8.06 5.59 -0.28
N ALA A 260 7.30 4.50 -0.17
CA ALA A 260 7.78 3.15 -0.40
C ALA A 260 8.28 2.94 -1.83
N ALA A 261 7.58 3.46 -2.84
CA ALA A 261 8.03 3.40 -4.24
C ALA A 261 9.39 4.12 -4.44
N SER A 262 9.59 5.27 -3.77
CA SER A 262 10.86 5.98 -3.79
C SER A 262 11.98 5.18 -3.11
N ILE A 263 11.68 4.49 -2.00
CA ILE A 263 12.63 3.64 -1.26
C ILE A 263 13.03 2.42 -2.10
N ILE A 264 12.06 1.77 -2.76
CA ILE A 264 12.35 0.61 -3.63
C ILE A 264 13.34 0.98 -4.72
N LYS A 265 13.18 2.14 -5.37
CA LYS A 265 14.15 2.63 -6.37
C LYS A 265 15.56 2.82 -5.77
N ILE A 266 15.66 3.36 -4.57
CA ILE A 266 16.94 3.50 -3.87
C ILE A 266 17.55 2.13 -3.60
N TYR A 267 16.75 1.17 -3.16
CA TYR A 267 17.19 -0.19 -2.87
C TYR A 267 17.66 -0.93 -4.13
N GLU A 268 16.96 -0.77 -5.26
CA GLU A 268 17.38 -1.31 -6.57
C GLU A 268 18.76 -0.77 -6.97
N ILE A 269 18.96 0.55 -6.92
CA ILE A 269 20.27 1.19 -7.19
C ILE A 269 21.33 0.70 -6.21
N PHE A 270 20.99 0.54 -4.95
CA PHE A 270 21.92 0.01 -3.95
C PHE A 270 22.37 -1.40 -4.31
N LYS A 271 21.46 -2.29 -4.71
CA LYS A 271 21.77 -3.67 -5.13
C LYS A 271 22.66 -3.74 -6.39
N GLU A 272 22.48 -2.81 -7.32
CA GLU A 272 23.30 -2.75 -8.53
C GLU A 272 24.74 -2.31 -8.23
N ASN A 273 24.98 -1.62 -7.11
CA ASN A 273 26.29 -1.08 -6.73
C ASN A 273 26.97 -1.85 -5.57
N ALA A 274 26.34 -2.89 -5.03
CA ALA A 274 26.83 -3.75 -3.94
C ALA A 274 27.50 -5.00 -4.51
#